data_5cc2634895d39e4fef1daa0ce0bf842e
#
_entry.id   5cc2634895d39e4fef1daa0ce0bf842e
#
_cell.length_a   1.000
_cell.length_b   1.000
_cell.length_c   1.000
_cell.angle_alpha   90.00
_cell.angle_beta   90.00
_cell.angle_gamma   90.00
#
_symmetry.space_group_name_H-M   'P 1'
#
loop_
_entity.id
_entity.type
_entity.pdbx_description
1 polymer ?
#
loop_
_entity_poly.entity_id
_entity_poly.type
_entity_poly.pdbx_seq_one_letter_code
_entity_poly.pdbx_strand_id
1 'polypeptide(L)'
;IGLNYRNQWNGLSSDYKTYAVSADQYLFGYNSGIGISLMADEAGQGIYRTINGEFSYSYQIEMKNDTKIKMGVQLGFISVALDYDKLLFIDQIDPINGATSPGGLPYPTNVAPPEFTNRTLLDLGFGAVINNENFYAGLAMKHLNRPDLNFYTTESNTKRGLPIRLTAMAGYRIPIGIQSYGRKSNYAILPNILFVKQSSLGQVNLGAILEMKSFNAGLYYRNGFKNPDAIIVSAGFDTGQYKFGYSYDATVSGLGFNTGGTHELSLSVVFYQDNGSKYSD
;
A
#
# COMPACT_ATOMS: atom_id res chain seq x y z
N ILE A 1 -12.91 0.55 -9.76
CA ILE A 1 -11.56 0.92 -10.21
C ILE A 1 -11.01 1.88 -9.20
N GLY A 2 -9.76 1.67 -8.75
CA GLY A 2 -9.02 2.54 -7.84
C GLY A 2 -7.74 3.04 -8.47
N LEU A 3 -7.42 4.30 -8.21
CA LEU A 3 -6.16 4.95 -8.56
C LEU A 3 -5.56 5.55 -7.29
N ASN A 4 -4.26 5.42 -7.11
CA ASN A 4 -3.55 6.01 -5.99
C ASN A 4 -2.21 6.58 -6.46
N TYR A 5 -1.88 7.76 -5.95
CA TYR A 5 -0.58 8.42 -6.13
C TYR A 5 -0.06 8.87 -4.78
N ARG A 6 1.17 8.50 -4.45
CA ARG A 6 1.86 8.89 -3.22
C ARG A 6 3.22 9.48 -3.55
N ASN A 7 3.52 10.62 -2.94
CA ASN A 7 4.82 11.24 -2.98
C ASN A 7 5.32 11.42 -1.54
N GLN A 8 6.37 10.68 -1.19
CA GLN A 8 6.93 10.65 0.15
C GLN A 8 8.25 11.41 0.18
N TRP A 9 8.37 12.28 1.19
CA TRP A 9 9.57 13.07 1.46
C TRP A 9 9.99 13.99 0.31
N ASN A 10 9.03 14.71 -0.23
CA ASN A 10 9.22 15.64 -1.35
C ASN A 10 10.18 16.83 -1.04
N GLY A 11 10.54 17.05 0.23
CA GLY A 11 11.55 18.02 0.65
C GLY A 11 12.99 17.50 0.55
N LEU A 12 13.19 16.21 0.27
CA LEU A 12 14.50 15.62 0.07
C LEU A 12 14.86 15.53 -1.41
N SER A 13 16.17 15.54 -1.71
CA SER A 13 16.67 15.38 -3.10
C SER A 13 16.35 14.03 -3.72
N SER A 14 15.98 13.02 -2.91
CA SER A 14 15.59 11.69 -3.36
C SER A 14 14.24 11.32 -2.76
N ASP A 15 13.17 11.75 -3.43
CA ASP A 15 11.80 11.43 -3.08
C ASP A 15 11.43 9.98 -3.47
N TYR A 16 10.38 9.46 -2.81
CA TYR A 16 9.77 8.17 -3.15
C TYR A 16 8.42 8.42 -3.78
N LYS A 17 8.18 7.84 -4.95
CA LYS A 17 6.90 7.93 -5.66
C LYS A 17 6.28 6.56 -5.81
N THR A 18 5.01 6.47 -5.49
CA THR A 18 4.20 5.26 -5.69
C THR A 18 3.00 5.60 -6.57
N TYR A 19 2.78 4.77 -7.57
CA TYR A 19 1.61 4.80 -8.44
C TYR A 19 0.91 3.46 -8.32
N ALA A 20 -0.39 3.45 -8.10
CA ALA A 20 -1.15 2.22 -8.07
C ALA A 20 -2.46 2.35 -8.82
N VAL A 21 -2.83 1.27 -9.52
CA VAL A 21 -4.12 1.10 -10.16
C VAL A 21 -4.67 -0.27 -9.78
N SER A 22 -5.97 -0.32 -9.51
CA SER A 22 -6.65 -1.57 -9.19
C SER A 22 -8.04 -1.60 -9.80
N ALA A 23 -8.53 -2.80 -10.08
CA ALA A 23 -9.91 -3.03 -10.44
C ALA A 23 -10.36 -4.34 -9.80
N ASP A 24 -11.58 -4.35 -9.30
CA ASP A 24 -12.19 -5.53 -8.70
C ASP A 24 -13.68 -5.62 -9.08
N GLN A 25 -14.17 -6.84 -9.08
CA GLN A 25 -15.56 -7.13 -9.38
C GLN A 25 -16.07 -8.29 -8.50
N TYR A 26 -17.26 -8.12 -7.95
CA TYR A 26 -17.98 -9.19 -7.28
C TYR A 26 -18.82 -9.99 -8.30
N LEU A 27 -18.72 -11.30 -8.24
CA LEU A 27 -19.43 -12.25 -9.11
C LEU A 27 -20.62 -12.83 -8.33
N PHE A 28 -21.77 -12.18 -8.42
CA PHE A 28 -22.96 -12.48 -7.62
C PHE A 28 -23.39 -13.95 -7.68
N GLY A 29 -23.37 -14.59 -8.87
CA GLY A 29 -23.79 -15.97 -9.05
C GLY A 29 -22.86 -17.03 -8.41
N TYR A 30 -21.65 -16.61 -7.99
CA TYR A 30 -20.60 -17.51 -7.49
C TYR A 30 -20.16 -17.19 -6.07
N ASN A 31 -20.76 -16.19 -5.42
CA ASN A 31 -20.31 -15.69 -4.11
C ASN A 31 -18.80 -15.41 -4.07
N SER A 32 -18.26 -14.93 -5.16
CA SER A 32 -16.82 -14.78 -5.37
C SER A 32 -16.48 -13.36 -5.80
N GLY A 33 -15.23 -12.99 -5.63
CA GLY A 33 -14.68 -11.74 -6.15
C GLY A 33 -13.39 -12.00 -6.90
N ILE A 34 -13.17 -11.24 -7.95
CA ILE A 34 -11.91 -11.20 -8.69
C ILE A 34 -11.36 -9.79 -8.65
N GLY A 35 -10.05 -9.65 -8.68
CA GLY A 35 -9.39 -8.36 -8.70
C GLY A 35 -8.03 -8.43 -9.37
N ILE A 36 -7.63 -7.30 -9.91
CA ILE A 36 -6.29 -7.06 -10.44
C ILE A 36 -5.73 -5.79 -9.84
N SER A 37 -4.44 -5.76 -9.58
CA SER A 37 -3.74 -4.54 -9.18
C SER A 37 -2.36 -4.47 -9.80
N LEU A 38 -1.93 -3.25 -10.07
CA LEU A 38 -0.58 -2.92 -10.51
C LEU A 38 -0.09 -1.75 -9.68
N MET A 39 1.10 -1.89 -9.12
CA MET A 39 1.76 -0.85 -8.32
C MET A 39 3.19 -0.69 -8.81
N ALA A 40 3.61 0.55 -8.95
CA ALA A 40 4.98 0.93 -9.28
C ALA A 40 5.52 1.88 -8.22
N ASP A 41 6.66 1.52 -7.64
CA ASP A 41 7.41 2.32 -6.68
C ASP A 41 8.73 2.77 -7.31
N GLU A 42 9.06 4.04 -7.15
CA GLU A 42 10.32 4.62 -7.55
C GLU A 42 11.03 5.24 -6.34
N ALA A 43 12.28 4.88 -6.14
CA ALA A 43 13.14 5.42 -5.09
C ALA A 43 14.40 6.05 -5.69
N GLY A 44 14.88 7.15 -5.08
CA GLY A 44 16.14 7.79 -5.47
C GLY A 44 16.13 8.29 -6.92
N GLN A 45 15.07 9.01 -7.35
CA GLN A 45 14.93 9.52 -8.73
C GLN A 45 14.97 8.40 -9.79
N GLY A 46 14.38 7.24 -9.46
CA GLY A 46 14.30 6.10 -10.36
C GLY A 46 15.57 5.24 -10.43
N ILE A 47 16.51 5.40 -9.50
CA ILE A 47 17.65 4.48 -9.33
C ILE A 47 17.15 3.09 -8.98
N TYR A 48 16.20 2.97 -8.07
CA TYR A 48 15.58 1.71 -7.71
C TYR A 48 14.08 1.76 -8.02
N ARG A 49 13.60 0.80 -8.79
CA ARG A 49 12.20 0.68 -9.18
C ARG A 49 11.67 -0.69 -8.81
N THR A 50 10.45 -0.72 -8.32
CA THR A 50 9.72 -1.95 -8.05
C THR A 50 8.37 -1.90 -8.75
N ILE A 51 8.01 -2.96 -9.47
CA ILE A 51 6.67 -3.12 -10.08
C ILE A 51 6.07 -4.39 -9.52
N ASN A 52 4.89 -4.28 -8.95
CA ASN A 52 4.09 -5.40 -8.45
C ASN A 52 2.81 -5.49 -9.25
N GLY A 53 2.57 -6.65 -9.87
CA GLY A 53 1.32 -6.96 -10.54
C GLY A 53 0.66 -8.15 -9.88
N GLU A 54 -0.63 -8.07 -9.58
CA GLU A 54 -1.32 -9.06 -8.76
C GLU A 54 -2.71 -9.36 -9.32
N PHE A 55 -3.06 -10.62 -9.38
CA PHE A 55 -4.42 -11.14 -9.58
C PHE A 55 -4.90 -11.75 -8.28
N SER A 56 -6.11 -11.45 -7.88
CA SER A 56 -6.74 -11.97 -6.68
C SER A 56 -8.07 -12.63 -6.98
N TYR A 57 -8.32 -13.73 -6.26
CA TYR A 57 -9.61 -14.43 -6.23
C TYR A 57 -10.04 -14.58 -4.80
N SER A 58 -11.30 -14.32 -4.49
CA SER A 58 -11.86 -14.47 -3.15
C SER A 58 -13.21 -15.16 -3.19
N TYR A 59 -13.49 -15.92 -2.14
CA TYR A 59 -14.78 -16.55 -1.91
C TYR A 59 -15.43 -15.97 -0.66
N GLN A 60 -16.72 -15.66 -0.73
CA GLN A 60 -17.52 -15.07 0.34
C GLN A 60 -18.45 -16.09 0.94
N ILE A 61 -18.45 -16.20 2.26
CA ILE A 61 -19.39 -16.99 3.05
C ILE A 61 -20.27 -15.99 3.81
N GLU A 62 -21.58 -16.12 3.65
CA GLU A 62 -22.53 -15.33 4.41
C GLU A 62 -22.96 -16.09 5.65
N MET A 63 -22.88 -15.43 6.79
CA MET A 63 -23.29 -15.95 8.09
C MET A 63 -24.54 -15.24 8.57
N LYS A 64 -25.07 -15.68 9.72
CA LYS A 64 -26.18 -14.99 10.38
C LYS A 64 -25.79 -13.55 10.73
N ASN A 65 -26.80 -12.67 10.86
CA ASN A 65 -26.66 -11.25 11.22
C ASN A 65 -25.79 -10.44 10.23
N ASP A 66 -25.97 -10.68 8.93
CA ASP A 66 -25.26 -10.00 7.83
C ASP A 66 -23.74 -10.01 7.95
N THR A 67 -23.20 -10.94 8.73
CA THR A 67 -21.77 -11.13 8.84
C THR A 67 -21.25 -11.90 7.64
N LYS A 68 -20.21 -11.38 6.99
CA LYS A 68 -19.57 -11.96 5.81
C LYS A 68 -18.12 -12.28 6.12
N ILE A 69 -17.71 -13.49 5.76
CA ILE A 69 -16.31 -13.91 5.79
C ILE A 69 -15.85 -14.05 4.34
N LYS A 70 -14.77 -13.35 4.00
CA LYS A 70 -14.13 -13.46 2.69
C LYS A 70 -12.73 -14.02 2.88
N MET A 71 -12.39 -15.05 2.13
CA MET A 71 -11.05 -15.62 2.07
C MET A 71 -10.57 -15.54 0.62
N GLY A 72 -9.33 -15.16 0.43
CA GLY A 72 -8.78 -14.95 -0.90
C GLY A 72 -7.34 -15.39 -1.02
N VAL A 73 -6.98 -15.75 -2.24
CA VAL A 73 -5.62 -16.03 -2.67
C VAL A 73 -5.17 -14.99 -3.67
N GLN A 74 -3.89 -14.73 -3.70
CA GLN A 74 -3.27 -13.75 -4.58
C GLN A 74 -2.10 -14.40 -5.29
N LEU A 75 -2.09 -14.26 -6.62
CA LEU A 75 -1.01 -14.68 -7.49
C LEU A 75 -0.51 -13.45 -8.24
N GLY A 76 0.77 -13.19 -8.17
CA GLY A 76 1.33 -12.01 -8.82
C GLY A 76 2.79 -12.17 -9.17
N PHE A 77 3.37 -11.08 -9.58
CA PHE A 77 4.80 -10.95 -9.78
C PHE A 77 5.32 -9.70 -9.08
N ILE A 78 6.57 -9.77 -8.67
CA ILE A 78 7.37 -8.63 -8.22
C ILE A 78 8.57 -8.48 -9.14
N SER A 79 8.72 -7.32 -9.74
CA SER A 79 9.85 -6.96 -10.59
C SER A 79 10.62 -5.84 -9.93
N VAL A 80 11.92 -6.02 -9.76
CA VAL A 80 12.82 -4.99 -9.23
C VAL A 80 13.87 -4.66 -10.28
N ALA A 81 14.18 -3.39 -10.42
CA ALA A 81 15.20 -2.87 -11.32
C ALA A 81 16.10 -1.89 -10.59
N LEU A 82 17.39 -1.98 -10.86
CA LEU A 82 18.43 -1.09 -10.34
C LEU A 82 19.17 -0.44 -11.50
N ASP A 83 19.13 0.88 -11.56
CA ASP A 83 19.93 1.67 -12.50
C ASP A 83 21.32 1.86 -11.88
N TYR A 84 22.23 0.92 -12.19
CA TYR A 84 23.57 0.90 -11.62
C TYR A 84 24.39 2.12 -12.04
N ASP A 85 24.17 2.63 -13.26
CA ASP A 85 24.94 3.75 -13.81
C ASP A 85 24.66 5.08 -13.10
N LYS A 86 23.53 5.18 -12.40
CA LYS A 86 23.18 6.33 -11.58
C LYS A 86 23.68 6.24 -10.14
N LEU A 87 24.25 5.10 -9.72
CA LEU A 87 24.82 4.96 -8.41
C LEU A 87 26.12 5.74 -8.31
N LEU A 88 26.33 6.40 -7.19
CA LEU A 88 27.58 7.05 -6.84
C LEU A 88 28.22 6.30 -5.69
N PHE A 89 29.40 5.72 -5.94
CA PHE A 89 30.15 4.97 -4.94
C PHE A 89 31.17 5.84 -4.23
N ILE A 90 31.54 5.44 -3.01
CA ILE A 90 32.44 6.23 -2.17
C ILE A 90 33.84 6.42 -2.79
N ASP A 91 34.30 5.43 -3.58
CA ASP A 91 35.57 5.48 -4.33
C ASP A 91 35.57 6.44 -5.52
N GLN A 92 34.38 6.92 -5.90
CA GLN A 92 34.19 7.93 -6.94
C GLN A 92 34.16 9.37 -6.38
N ILE A 93 34.24 9.54 -5.07
CA ILE A 93 34.15 10.86 -4.43
C ILE A 93 35.57 11.32 -4.08
N ASP A 94 36.10 12.23 -4.89
CA ASP A 94 37.38 12.90 -4.60
C ASP A 94 37.18 13.94 -3.49
N PRO A 95 38.07 13.98 -2.46
CA PRO A 95 37.94 14.93 -1.34
C PRO A 95 38.01 16.40 -1.75
N ILE A 96 38.62 16.72 -2.91
CA ILE A 96 38.84 18.10 -3.39
C ILE A 96 37.81 18.45 -4.47
N ASN A 97 37.61 17.54 -5.44
CA ASN A 97 36.83 17.80 -6.64
C ASN A 97 35.40 17.22 -6.58
N GLY A 98 35.06 16.46 -5.53
CA GLY A 98 33.77 15.79 -5.40
C GLY A 98 33.61 14.58 -6.34
N ALA A 99 32.41 14.38 -6.87
CA ALA A 99 32.08 13.19 -7.68
C ALA A 99 32.50 13.28 -9.14
N THR A 100 32.95 14.45 -9.61
CA THR A 100 33.30 14.72 -11.01
C THR A 100 34.73 15.16 -11.14
N SER A 101 35.45 14.60 -12.10
CA SER A 101 36.81 15.02 -12.44
C SER A 101 36.84 16.46 -13.00
N PRO A 102 37.98 17.14 -13.02
CA PRO A 102 38.10 18.46 -13.63
C PRO A 102 37.70 18.52 -15.10
N GLY A 103 37.65 17.36 -15.78
CA GLY A 103 37.12 17.22 -17.16
C GLY A 103 35.59 17.01 -17.25
N GLY A 104 34.86 17.06 -16.11
CA GLY A 104 33.40 16.91 -16.08
C GLY A 104 32.88 15.46 -16.17
N LEU A 105 33.76 14.46 -16.16
CA LEU A 105 33.39 13.05 -16.19
C LEU A 105 33.38 12.47 -14.77
N PRO A 106 32.48 11.51 -14.47
CA PRO A 106 32.52 10.76 -13.23
C PRO A 106 33.84 10.02 -13.06
N TYR A 107 34.33 9.91 -11.83
CA TYR A 107 35.47 9.04 -11.55
C TYR A 107 35.09 7.56 -11.74
N PRO A 108 36.01 6.70 -12.23
CA PRO A 108 35.75 5.27 -12.34
C PRO A 108 35.58 4.64 -10.96
N THR A 109 34.74 3.63 -10.84
CA THR A 109 34.57 2.83 -9.62
C THR A 109 35.20 1.45 -9.77
N ASN A 110 35.71 0.92 -8.65
CA ASN A 110 36.18 -0.46 -8.55
C ASN A 110 35.07 -1.44 -8.13
N VAL A 111 33.86 -0.92 -7.83
CA VAL A 111 32.71 -1.76 -7.47
C VAL A 111 32.23 -2.48 -8.71
N ALA A 112 32.21 -3.81 -8.67
CA ALA A 112 31.71 -4.61 -9.79
C ALA A 112 30.19 -4.40 -9.95
N PRO A 113 29.69 -4.25 -11.20
CA PRO A 113 28.25 -4.21 -11.44
C PRO A 113 27.58 -5.51 -10.99
N PRO A 114 26.29 -5.47 -10.60
CA PRO A 114 25.56 -6.68 -10.26
C PRO A 114 25.38 -7.58 -11.50
N GLU A 115 25.25 -8.89 -11.27
CA GLU A 115 25.00 -9.85 -12.36
C GLU A 115 23.66 -9.59 -13.06
N PHE A 116 22.69 -9.10 -12.30
CA PHE A 116 21.36 -8.75 -12.79
C PHE A 116 21.03 -7.32 -12.36
N THR A 117 20.63 -6.50 -13.31
CA THR A 117 20.07 -5.15 -13.04
C THR A 117 18.55 -5.15 -12.97
N ASN A 118 17.92 -6.27 -13.36
CA ASN A 118 16.48 -6.47 -13.33
C ASN A 118 16.15 -7.93 -12.95
N ARG A 119 15.19 -8.11 -12.04
CA ARG A 119 14.68 -9.44 -11.66
C ARG A 119 13.18 -9.40 -11.51
N THR A 120 12.52 -10.39 -12.13
CA THR A 120 11.06 -10.58 -12.02
C THR A 120 10.78 -11.97 -11.46
N LEU A 121 10.02 -12.05 -10.40
CA LEU A 121 9.75 -13.28 -9.66
C LEU A 121 8.26 -13.38 -9.31
N LEU A 122 7.78 -14.62 -9.20
CA LEU A 122 6.44 -14.93 -8.74
C LEU A 122 6.28 -14.50 -7.27
N ASP A 123 5.10 -13.98 -6.93
CA ASP A 123 4.70 -13.64 -5.58
C ASP A 123 3.35 -14.25 -5.24
N LEU A 124 3.24 -14.83 -4.05
CA LEU A 124 2.05 -15.47 -3.57
C LEU A 124 1.55 -14.81 -2.29
N GLY A 125 0.24 -14.63 -2.20
CA GLY A 125 -0.42 -14.06 -1.03
C GLY A 125 -1.70 -14.79 -0.66
N PHE A 126 -2.11 -14.58 0.58
CA PHE A 126 -3.36 -15.06 1.16
C PHE A 126 -3.96 -13.98 2.04
N GLY A 127 -5.29 -13.88 2.08
CA GLY A 127 -5.99 -12.96 2.96
C GLY A 127 -7.33 -13.49 3.40
N ALA A 128 -7.78 -13.01 4.55
CA ALA A 128 -9.11 -13.26 5.08
C ALA A 128 -9.66 -11.98 5.73
N VAL A 129 -10.93 -11.72 5.53
CA VAL A 129 -11.65 -10.58 6.12
C VAL A 129 -12.99 -11.08 6.65
N ILE A 130 -13.32 -10.69 7.86
CA ILE A 130 -14.67 -10.77 8.42
C ILE A 130 -15.22 -9.37 8.55
N ASN A 131 -16.44 -9.16 8.12
CA ASN A 131 -17.10 -7.86 8.25
C ASN A 131 -18.62 -7.99 8.37
N ASN A 132 -19.21 -7.01 9.01
CA ASN A 132 -20.64 -6.74 8.97
C ASN A 132 -20.88 -5.22 8.81
N GLU A 133 -22.09 -4.75 9.09
CA GLU A 133 -22.43 -3.32 9.00
C GLU A 133 -21.61 -2.42 9.95
N ASN A 134 -21.19 -2.95 11.10
CA ASN A 134 -20.60 -2.16 12.18
C ASN A 134 -19.10 -2.42 12.37
N PHE A 135 -18.58 -3.58 11.98
CA PHE A 135 -17.18 -3.88 12.20
C PHE A 135 -16.56 -4.58 10.99
N TYR A 136 -15.26 -4.49 10.91
CA TYR A 136 -14.43 -5.33 10.06
C TYR A 136 -13.15 -5.73 10.80
N ALA A 137 -12.63 -6.91 10.47
CA ALA A 137 -11.30 -7.34 10.84
C ALA A 137 -10.71 -8.16 9.70
N GLY A 138 -9.44 -8.01 9.44
CA GLY A 138 -8.77 -8.69 8.33
C GLY A 138 -7.33 -9.05 8.64
N LEU A 139 -6.87 -10.12 7.99
CA LEU A 139 -5.50 -10.59 8.00
C LEU A 139 -5.07 -10.82 6.56
N ALA A 140 -3.83 -10.44 6.22
CA ALA A 140 -3.23 -10.75 4.93
C ALA A 140 -1.75 -11.12 5.10
N MET A 141 -1.31 -12.05 4.29
CA MET A 141 0.10 -12.46 4.18
C MET A 141 0.53 -12.35 2.73
N LYS A 142 1.64 -11.66 2.47
CA LYS A 142 2.29 -11.58 1.16
C LYS A 142 3.66 -12.22 1.22
N HIS A 143 4.22 -12.52 0.06
CA HIS A 143 5.54 -13.14 -0.10
C HIS A 143 5.63 -14.52 0.55
N LEU A 144 4.57 -15.34 0.42
CA LEU A 144 4.51 -16.69 1.01
C LEU A 144 5.60 -17.61 0.44
N ASN A 145 5.93 -17.46 -0.82
CA ASN A 145 6.99 -18.18 -1.52
C ASN A 145 8.38 -17.57 -1.32
N ARG A 146 8.52 -16.46 -0.58
CA ARG A 146 9.77 -15.76 -0.27
C ARG A 146 10.64 -15.55 -1.53
N PRO A 147 10.20 -14.77 -2.53
CA PRO A 147 10.97 -14.54 -3.74
C PRO A 147 12.34 -13.93 -3.42
N ASP A 148 13.40 -14.41 -4.08
CA ASP A 148 14.76 -13.91 -3.88
C ASP A 148 15.08 -12.80 -4.89
N LEU A 149 15.05 -11.56 -4.42
CA LEU A 149 15.25 -10.34 -5.20
C LEU A 149 16.72 -9.89 -5.25
N ASN A 150 17.68 -10.72 -4.83
CA ASN A 150 19.10 -10.38 -4.87
C ASN A 150 19.59 -10.18 -6.31
N PHE A 151 20.36 -9.12 -6.54
CA PHE A 151 20.98 -8.82 -7.83
C PHE A 151 22.29 -9.60 -8.06
N TYR A 152 22.78 -10.31 -7.06
CA TYR A 152 23.98 -11.16 -7.14
C TYR A 152 23.61 -12.61 -6.89
N THR A 153 24.19 -13.52 -7.68
CA THR A 153 24.10 -14.96 -7.42
C THR A 153 25.08 -15.29 -6.30
N THR A 154 24.62 -15.38 -5.09
CA THR A 154 25.47 -15.80 -3.98
C THR A 154 25.39 -17.31 -3.85
N GLU A 155 26.52 -18.01 -3.93
CA GLU A 155 26.64 -19.46 -3.66
C GLU A 155 26.35 -19.83 -2.20
N SER A 156 25.94 -18.87 -1.40
CA SER A 156 25.59 -19.04 -0.01
C SER A 156 24.27 -19.82 0.12
N ASN A 157 24.33 -20.99 0.77
CA ASN A 157 23.20 -21.87 1.10
C ASN A 157 22.08 -21.23 1.95
N THR A 158 22.16 -19.94 2.25
CA THR A 158 21.12 -19.19 2.94
C THR A 158 20.22 -18.49 1.92
N LYS A 159 19.14 -19.15 1.51
CA LYS A 159 18.04 -18.52 0.75
C LYS A 159 17.47 -17.35 1.58
N ARG A 160 17.95 -16.16 1.31
CA ARG A 160 17.47 -14.91 1.92
C ARG A 160 16.41 -14.27 1.02
N GLY A 161 15.34 -15.02 0.74
CA GLY A 161 14.20 -14.45 0.02
C GLY A 161 13.50 -13.37 0.82
N LEU A 162 12.67 -12.59 0.13
CA LEU A 162 11.87 -11.52 0.72
C LEU A 162 11.02 -12.09 1.89
N PRO A 163 11.14 -11.54 3.11
CA PRO A 163 10.41 -12.07 4.25
C PRO A 163 8.90 -11.94 4.07
N ILE A 164 8.15 -12.88 4.64
CA ILE A 164 6.69 -12.82 4.67
C ILE A 164 6.26 -11.51 5.32
N ARG A 165 5.36 -10.79 4.65
CA ARG A 165 4.71 -9.58 5.16
C ARG A 165 3.35 -9.95 5.72
N LEU A 166 3.18 -9.74 7.02
CA LEU A 166 1.92 -9.89 7.72
C LEU A 166 1.25 -8.54 7.86
N THR A 167 -0.02 -8.46 7.52
CA THR A 167 -0.86 -7.27 7.73
C THR A 167 -2.11 -7.70 8.47
N ALA A 168 -2.45 -6.97 9.54
CA ALA A 168 -3.70 -7.15 10.27
C ALA A 168 -4.40 -5.80 10.41
N MET A 169 -5.72 -5.78 10.27
CA MET A 169 -6.51 -4.57 10.43
C MET A 169 -7.82 -4.86 11.15
N ALA A 170 -8.32 -3.88 11.87
CA ALA A 170 -9.65 -3.93 12.47
C ALA A 170 -10.22 -2.53 12.61
N GLY A 171 -11.53 -2.42 12.53
CA GLY A 171 -12.25 -1.17 12.75
C GLY A 171 -13.69 -1.40 13.15
N TYR A 172 -14.26 -0.39 13.79
CA TYR A 172 -15.64 -0.42 14.25
C TYR A 172 -16.34 0.89 13.93
N ARG A 173 -17.57 0.82 13.41
CA ARG A 173 -18.38 1.97 13.07
C ARG A 173 -19.34 2.31 14.20
N ILE A 174 -19.15 3.46 14.85
CA ILE A 174 -19.96 4.00 15.92
C ILE A 174 -20.85 5.10 15.33
N PRO A 175 -22.15 4.84 15.11
CA PRO A 175 -23.06 5.87 14.61
C PRO A 175 -23.26 6.98 15.64
N ILE A 176 -23.30 8.24 15.16
CA ILE A 176 -23.54 9.42 15.98
C ILE A 176 -24.91 10.03 15.63
N GLY A 177 -25.61 10.49 16.65
CA GLY A 177 -26.91 11.16 16.51
C GLY A 177 -28.12 10.24 16.65
N ILE A 178 -29.30 10.81 16.46
CA ILE A 178 -30.58 10.10 16.67
C ILE A 178 -30.77 9.14 15.48
N GLN A 179 -30.78 7.86 15.74
CA GLN A 179 -31.17 6.85 14.77
C GLN A 179 -32.68 6.90 14.58
N SER A 180 -33.14 7.35 13.43
CA SER A 180 -34.55 7.21 13.06
C SER A 180 -34.79 5.78 12.57
N TYR A 181 -35.92 5.18 12.98
CA TYR A 181 -36.26 3.81 12.65
C TYR A 181 -36.07 3.53 11.14
N GLY A 182 -35.16 2.59 10.80
CA GLY A 182 -34.90 2.17 9.42
C GLY A 182 -33.91 3.04 8.62
N ARG A 183 -33.30 4.08 9.19
CA ARG A 183 -32.26 4.88 8.51
C ARG A 183 -30.92 4.80 9.25
N LYS A 184 -29.86 4.42 8.53
CA LYS A 184 -28.50 4.52 9.04
C LYS A 184 -28.15 5.99 9.34
N SER A 185 -27.46 6.25 10.44
CA SER A 185 -26.95 7.58 10.71
C SER A 185 -25.95 8.00 9.61
N ASN A 186 -26.11 9.21 9.11
CA ASN A 186 -25.18 9.82 8.15
C ASN A 186 -23.87 10.29 8.81
N TYR A 187 -23.78 10.16 10.15
CA TYR A 187 -22.61 10.56 10.93
C TYR A 187 -22.14 9.37 11.73
N ALA A 188 -20.85 9.07 11.68
CA ALA A 188 -20.25 8.00 12.47
C ALA A 188 -18.79 8.30 12.75
N ILE A 189 -18.27 7.75 13.83
CA ILE A 189 -16.82 7.65 14.10
C ILE A 189 -16.40 6.21 13.82
N LEU A 190 -15.31 6.04 13.08
CA LEU A 190 -14.70 4.75 12.76
C LEU A 190 -13.30 4.68 13.38
N PRO A 191 -13.15 4.33 14.67
CA PRO A 191 -11.86 3.95 15.20
C PRO A 191 -11.34 2.71 14.47
N ASN A 192 -10.06 2.72 14.13
CA ASN A 192 -9.45 1.60 13.46
C ASN A 192 -7.94 1.49 13.76
N ILE A 193 -7.44 0.30 13.55
CA ILE A 193 -6.03 -0.05 13.71
C ILE A 193 -5.55 -0.83 12.50
N LEU A 194 -4.34 -0.52 12.06
CA LEU A 194 -3.60 -1.28 11.07
C LEU A 194 -2.23 -1.66 11.65
N PHE A 195 -1.92 -2.94 11.58
CA PHE A 195 -0.65 -3.52 11.97
C PHE A 195 0.02 -4.12 10.73
N VAL A 196 1.29 -3.80 10.51
CA VAL A 196 2.11 -4.39 9.45
C VAL A 196 3.42 -4.87 10.04
N LYS A 197 3.85 -6.09 9.68
CA LYS A 197 5.13 -6.65 10.09
C LYS A 197 5.78 -7.40 8.94
N GLN A 198 7.08 -7.12 8.72
CA GLN A 198 7.91 -7.83 7.77
C GLN A 198 9.33 -7.95 8.33
N SER A 199 9.75 -9.17 8.68
CA SER A 199 11.02 -9.40 9.39
C SER A 199 11.14 -8.58 10.69
N SER A 200 12.19 -7.80 10.83
CA SER A 200 12.42 -6.89 11.96
C SER A 200 11.70 -5.55 11.83
N LEU A 201 11.15 -5.24 10.65
CA LEU A 201 10.40 -4.02 10.41
C LEU A 201 8.93 -4.23 10.77
N GLY A 202 8.34 -3.22 11.35
CA GLY A 202 6.92 -3.24 11.65
C GLY A 202 6.40 -1.85 11.98
N GLN A 203 5.10 -1.69 11.80
CA GLN A 203 4.40 -0.45 12.14
C GLN A 203 2.98 -0.74 12.62
N VAL A 204 2.49 0.18 13.42
CA VAL A 204 1.09 0.26 13.86
C VAL A 204 0.56 1.63 13.49
N ASN A 205 -0.58 1.68 12.81
CA ASN A 205 -1.36 2.89 12.60
C ASN A 205 -2.61 2.79 13.47
N LEU A 206 -2.83 3.74 14.33
CA LEU A 206 -4.01 3.85 15.18
C LEU A 206 -4.70 5.18 14.91
N GLY A 207 -5.99 5.18 14.67
CA GLY A 207 -6.70 6.40 14.38
C GLY A 207 -8.20 6.23 14.26
N ALA A 208 -8.86 7.27 13.79
CA ALA A 208 -10.28 7.26 13.54
C ALA A 208 -10.63 8.13 12.33
N ILE A 209 -11.71 7.75 11.65
CA ILE A 209 -12.37 8.52 10.60
C ILE A 209 -13.71 9.04 11.15
N LEU A 210 -13.98 10.31 10.96
CA LEU A 210 -15.28 10.91 11.13
C LEU A 210 -16.00 10.93 9.78
N GLU A 211 -17.10 10.20 9.67
CA GLU A 211 -18.00 10.23 8.52
C GLU A 211 -19.07 11.31 8.69
N MET A 212 -19.26 12.14 7.66
CA MET A 212 -20.19 13.26 7.64
C MET A 212 -20.93 13.30 6.29
N LYS A 213 -21.95 12.45 6.11
CA LYS A 213 -22.65 12.27 4.82
C LYS A 213 -21.67 11.90 3.70
N SER A 214 -21.43 12.85 2.78
CA SER A 214 -20.50 12.68 1.65
C SER A 214 -19.05 13.05 1.99
N PHE A 215 -18.77 13.64 3.14
CA PHE A 215 -17.42 13.99 3.55
C PHE A 215 -16.90 13.05 4.62
N ASN A 216 -15.61 12.84 4.64
CA ASN A 216 -14.94 12.18 5.75
C ASN A 216 -13.63 12.90 6.08
N ALA A 217 -13.24 12.82 7.36
CA ALA A 217 -11.98 13.34 7.85
C ALA A 217 -11.35 12.31 8.79
N GLY A 218 -10.07 12.07 8.65
CA GLY A 218 -9.35 11.08 9.45
C GLY A 218 -8.14 11.67 10.16
N LEU A 219 -7.86 11.13 11.34
CA LEU A 219 -6.65 11.42 12.09
C LEU A 219 -6.05 10.11 12.56
N TYR A 220 -4.74 9.93 12.29
CA TYR A 220 -4.00 8.72 12.64
C TYR A 220 -2.64 9.05 13.22
N TYR A 221 -2.19 8.20 14.09
CA TYR A 221 -0.83 8.15 14.58
C TYR A 221 -0.17 6.86 14.07
N ARG A 222 0.96 7.00 13.38
CA ARG A 222 1.78 5.89 12.91
C ARG A 222 3.02 5.76 13.78
N ASN A 223 3.23 4.57 14.30
CA ASN A 223 4.39 4.20 15.08
C ASN A 223 5.12 3.04 14.40
N GLY A 224 6.39 3.23 14.07
CA GLY A 224 7.32 2.14 13.79
C GLY A 224 7.74 1.50 15.12
N PHE A 225 7.94 0.20 15.19
CA PHE A 225 8.23 -0.48 16.47
C PHE A 225 9.40 0.10 17.27
N LYS A 226 10.27 0.84 16.61
CA LYS A 226 11.45 1.46 17.23
C LYS A 226 11.26 2.95 17.55
N ASN A 227 10.52 3.65 16.68
CA ASN A 227 10.37 5.11 16.78
C ASN A 227 8.99 5.57 16.31
N PRO A 228 8.46 6.70 16.85
CA PRO A 228 7.36 7.43 16.25
C PRO A 228 7.68 7.71 14.78
N ASP A 229 6.68 7.63 13.89
CA ASP A 229 6.88 7.83 12.47
C ASP A 229 6.13 9.07 11.94
N ALA A 230 4.81 9.09 12.03
CA ALA A 230 4.02 10.19 11.50
C ALA A 230 2.69 10.40 12.22
N ILE A 231 2.19 11.63 12.15
CA ILE A 231 0.78 11.99 12.34
C ILE A 231 0.18 12.18 10.96
N ILE A 232 -0.94 11.49 10.68
CA ILE A 232 -1.59 11.48 9.37
C ILE A 232 -2.93 12.17 9.49
N VAL A 233 -3.17 13.16 8.66
CA VAL A 233 -4.47 13.81 8.50
C VAL A 233 -5.01 13.47 7.13
N SER A 234 -6.28 13.07 7.06
CA SER A 234 -6.93 12.76 5.78
C SER A 234 -8.27 13.45 5.63
N ALA A 235 -8.65 13.73 4.40
CA ALA A 235 -9.96 14.21 4.02
C ALA A 235 -10.43 13.47 2.77
N GLY A 236 -11.73 13.23 2.67
CA GLY A 236 -12.31 12.56 1.52
C GLY A 236 -13.73 13.03 1.22
N PHE A 237 -14.12 12.79 -0.02
CA PHE A 237 -15.44 13.11 -0.55
C PHE A 237 -15.99 11.92 -1.34
N ASP A 238 -17.21 11.50 -1.00
CA ASP A 238 -17.89 10.33 -1.57
C ASP A 238 -19.23 10.75 -2.17
N THR A 239 -19.38 10.61 -3.48
CA THR A 239 -20.64 10.83 -4.22
C THR A 239 -21.44 9.56 -4.40
N GLY A 240 -20.98 8.42 -3.88
CA GLY A 240 -21.48 7.09 -4.18
C GLY A 240 -20.74 6.46 -5.38
N GLN A 241 -20.72 7.13 -6.53
CA GLN A 241 -20.01 6.65 -7.72
C GLN A 241 -18.51 7.02 -7.70
N TYR A 242 -18.17 8.23 -7.26
CA TYR A 242 -16.80 8.71 -7.20
C TYR A 242 -16.41 8.96 -5.76
N LYS A 243 -15.22 8.47 -5.37
CA LYS A 243 -14.63 8.70 -4.05
C LYS A 243 -13.26 9.31 -4.25
N PHE A 244 -13.07 10.49 -3.70
CA PHE A 244 -11.80 11.22 -3.69
C PHE A 244 -11.22 11.19 -2.28
N GLY A 245 -9.93 10.99 -2.17
CA GLY A 245 -9.23 11.05 -0.90
C GLY A 245 -7.91 11.79 -1.05
N TYR A 246 -7.56 12.51 0.01
CA TYR A 246 -6.25 13.12 0.18
C TYR A 246 -5.78 12.86 1.60
N SER A 247 -4.51 12.51 1.77
CA SER A 247 -3.86 12.45 3.07
C SER A 247 -2.51 13.16 3.07
N TYR A 248 -2.16 13.66 4.23
CA TYR A 248 -0.86 14.25 4.54
C TYR A 248 -0.28 13.58 5.78
N ASP A 249 0.92 13.01 5.63
CA ASP A 249 1.68 12.42 6.72
C ASP A 249 2.73 13.44 7.20
N ALA A 250 2.51 14.03 8.35
CA ALA A 250 3.52 14.86 9.02
C ALA A 250 4.53 13.97 9.72
N THR A 251 5.77 13.97 9.26
CA THR A 251 6.87 13.18 9.83
C THR A 251 7.22 13.68 11.22
N VAL A 252 7.08 12.82 12.25
CA VAL A 252 7.45 13.13 13.65
C VAL A 252 8.66 12.30 14.14
N SER A 253 9.27 11.53 13.25
CA SER A 253 10.49 10.79 13.52
C SER A 253 11.70 11.72 13.62
N GLY A 254 12.89 11.16 13.97
CA GLY A 254 14.14 11.90 14.01
C GLY A 254 14.55 12.59 12.71
N LEU A 255 13.90 12.31 11.59
CA LEU A 255 14.09 13.01 10.31
C LEU A 255 13.47 14.42 10.32
N GLY A 256 12.49 14.68 11.19
CA GLY A 256 11.86 15.98 11.38
C GLY A 256 11.02 16.46 10.20
N PHE A 257 10.50 17.69 10.32
CA PHE A 257 9.61 18.31 9.33
C PHE A 257 10.32 18.70 8.02
N ASN A 258 11.66 18.73 7.99
CA ASN A 258 12.44 19.08 6.79
C ASN A 258 12.28 18.09 5.64
N THR A 259 11.70 16.91 5.89
CA THR A 259 11.38 15.92 4.85
C THR A 259 10.27 16.36 3.88
N GLY A 260 9.52 17.41 4.20
CA GLY A 260 8.34 17.85 3.44
C GLY A 260 7.11 16.96 3.65
N GLY A 261 7.21 15.91 4.50
CA GLY A 261 6.12 14.97 4.76
C GLY A 261 5.81 14.05 3.58
N THR A 262 4.60 13.50 3.57
CA THR A 262 4.12 12.62 2.49
C THR A 262 2.72 13.04 2.08
N HIS A 263 2.51 13.18 0.78
CA HIS A 263 1.23 13.49 0.16
C HIS A 263 0.71 12.25 -0.56
N GLU A 264 -0.58 11.95 -0.37
CA GLU A 264 -1.24 10.85 -1.05
C GLU A 264 -2.60 11.30 -1.59
N LEU A 265 -2.86 10.98 -2.86
CA LEU A 265 -4.12 11.22 -3.56
C LEU A 265 -4.72 9.89 -3.95
N SER A 266 -6.02 9.73 -3.75
CA SER A 266 -6.76 8.54 -4.16
C SER A 266 -8.03 8.92 -4.89
N LEU A 267 -8.35 8.13 -5.92
CA LEU A 267 -9.61 8.18 -6.65
C LEU A 267 -10.17 6.78 -6.78
N SER A 268 -11.43 6.58 -6.42
CA SER A 268 -12.13 5.32 -6.68
C SER A 268 -13.39 5.60 -7.49
N VAL A 269 -13.64 4.77 -8.50
CA VAL A 269 -14.84 4.82 -9.33
C VAL A 269 -15.59 3.50 -9.18
N VAL A 270 -16.85 3.59 -8.75
CA VAL A 270 -17.75 2.45 -8.56
C VAL A 270 -18.69 2.37 -9.74
N PHE A 271 -18.68 1.24 -10.43
CA PHE A 271 -19.64 0.92 -11.50
C PHE A 271 -20.71 0.02 -10.91
N TYR A 272 -21.95 0.49 -10.91
CA TYR A 272 -23.09 -0.32 -10.49
C TYR A 272 -23.47 -1.26 -11.63
N GLN A 273 -23.44 -2.55 -11.38
CA GLN A 273 -23.99 -3.53 -12.29
C GLN A 273 -25.51 -3.53 -12.09
N ASP A 274 -26.26 -3.12 -13.10
CA ASP A 274 -27.71 -3.25 -13.10
C ASP A 274 -28.03 -4.74 -13.19
N ASN A 275 -28.31 -5.35 -12.05
CA ASN A 275 -28.85 -6.69 -12.01
C ASN A 275 -30.29 -6.58 -12.50
N GLY A 276 -30.46 -6.62 -13.83
CA GLY A 276 -31.78 -6.70 -14.44
C GLY A 276 -32.57 -7.84 -13.78
N SER A 277 -33.37 -7.49 -12.77
CA SER A 277 -34.37 -8.38 -12.21
C SER A 277 -35.33 -8.66 -13.34
N LYS A 278 -35.18 -9.79 -13.98
CA LYS A 278 -36.26 -10.39 -14.76
C LYS A 278 -37.34 -10.77 -13.76
N TYR A 279 -38.16 -9.82 -13.39
CA TYR A 279 -39.54 -10.15 -13.02
C TYR A 279 -40.24 -10.56 -14.33
N SER A 280 -40.29 -11.84 -14.57
CA SER A 280 -41.30 -12.38 -15.45
C SER A 280 -42.60 -12.36 -14.65
N ASP A 281 -43.59 -11.66 -15.22
CA ASP A 281 -45.00 -11.72 -14.81
C ASP A 281 -45.52 -13.15 -14.69
#